data_51f0bee9f6e8d3c9e61837312c5ee1ff
#
_entry.id   51f0bee9f6e8d3c9e61837312c5ee1ff
#
_cell.length_a   1.000
_cell.length_b   1.000
_cell.length_c   1.000
_cell.angle_alpha   90.00
_cell.angle_beta   90.00
_cell.angle_gamma   90.00
#
_symmetry.space_group_name_H-M   'P 1'
#
loop_
_entity.id
_entity.type
_entity.pdbx_description
1 polymer ?
#
loop_
_entity_poly.entity_id
_entity_poly.type
_entity_poly.pdbx_seq_one_letter_code
_entity_poly.pdbx_strand_id
1 'polypeptide(L)'
;MNTAPEWIARSVSRLRSAAPASDKPAGDKPAGDKAPGDKLARAAAEKANVTDVVAKVAVPRSTNERLAATLRRGQEALSPRALRRLLADLQEVVAPQVSELEGGRRAHGVAQWYAEAAPEERRDMWLLLCEQFAPDATRFKSARQRYEAAAGTAEEGQAEISLRRALVSPRTRLLQRFAVVPEGMRFLLDMRAELLPLLKADKRLLPLDAELEHLFSTWFDVAFLELRRLSWDSPASLIEKLIKYEAVHDIRSWADVKNRLDSDRRCYGFFHPRLPNEPLIFVEVALVDRISSSITPLLDEAAAPADLAKATTAIFYSISNTQTGLRGVSFGDSLIKHVVETLTEEFPRLRTFATLSPIPGFRGWLAKHAAPMLERLDDKRRAELGRAVGFEPPQAAHLLTALEKPLDLDARSPVRQMLLECAAHYLARELAEGKPVDPVARFHLGNGARVERLNWGGDPSTKGLKQSYGLMVNYLYDLKRIDKHRSMLAQGKVPASGDIDSLCKG
;
A
#
# COMPACT_ATOMS: atom_id res chain seq x y z
N MET A 1 -39.31 -0.28 -1.73
CA MET A 1 -38.53 0.35 -2.80
C MET A 1 -38.11 1.72 -2.34
N ASN A 2 -36.95 1.84 -1.72
CA ASN A 2 -36.37 3.11 -1.31
C ASN A 2 -35.03 3.26 -2.04
N THR A 3 -35.01 4.16 -3.00
CA THR A 3 -33.80 4.56 -3.74
C THR A 3 -32.87 5.32 -2.82
N ALA A 4 -31.61 4.99 -2.87
CA ALA A 4 -30.55 5.70 -2.15
C ALA A 4 -30.58 7.21 -2.48
N PRO A 5 -30.24 8.10 -1.53
CA PRO A 5 -30.24 9.53 -1.78
C PRO A 5 -29.34 9.92 -2.94
N GLU A 6 -29.81 10.82 -3.80
CA GLU A 6 -29.14 11.26 -5.06
C GLU A 6 -27.70 11.76 -4.88
N TRP A 7 -27.30 12.18 -3.70
CA TRP A 7 -25.95 12.64 -3.42
C TRP A 7 -24.92 11.49 -3.42
N ILE A 8 -25.33 10.26 -3.05
CA ILE A 8 -24.50 9.05 -3.15
C ILE A 8 -24.26 8.70 -4.62
N ALA A 9 -25.28 8.82 -5.47
CA ALA A 9 -25.19 8.55 -6.90
C ALA A 9 -24.24 9.54 -7.63
N ARG A 10 -24.23 10.82 -7.22
CA ARG A 10 -23.36 11.85 -7.81
C ARG A 10 -21.88 11.67 -7.48
N SER A 11 -21.54 11.07 -6.34
CA SER A 11 -20.15 10.79 -5.97
C SER A 11 -19.57 9.61 -6.74
N VAL A 12 -20.39 8.63 -7.10
CA VAL A 12 -19.98 7.43 -7.86
C VAL A 12 -19.86 7.70 -9.37
N SER A 13 -20.65 8.63 -9.92
CA SER A 13 -20.62 8.95 -11.36
C SER A 13 -19.34 9.73 -11.77
N ARG A 14 -18.75 10.51 -10.87
CA ARG A 14 -17.49 11.23 -11.14
C ARG A 14 -16.25 10.33 -11.24
N LEU A 15 -16.33 9.10 -10.77
CA LEU A 15 -15.24 8.12 -10.85
C LEU A 15 -15.30 7.18 -12.07
N ARG A 16 -16.39 7.25 -12.86
CA ARG A 16 -16.59 6.38 -14.04
C ARG A 16 -16.35 7.03 -15.40
N SER A 17 -16.06 8.33 -15.48
CA SER A 17 -15.95 9.07 -16.74
C SER A 17 -14.52 9.36 -17.21
N ALA A 18 -13.54 8.54 -16.90
CA ALA A 18 -12.18 8.68 -17.43
C ALA A 18 -11.71 7.37 -18.09
N ALA A 19 -12.24 7.09 -19.28
CA ALA A 19 -11.62 6.19 -20.24
C ALA A 19 -11.63 6.86 -21.62
N PRO A 20 -10.49 7.00 -22.31
CA PRO A 20 -10.48 7.58 -23.64
C PRO A 20 -10.84 6.55 -24.70
N ALA A 21 -11.69 6.97 -25.62
CA ALA A 21 -12.08 6.23 -26.82
C ALA A 21 -10.94 6.17 -27.83
N SER A 22 -10.81 5.04 -28.48
CA SER A 22 -9.97 4.80 -29.64
C SER A 22 -10.67 5.27 -30.91
N ASP A 23 -9.99 6.06 -31.73
CA ASP A 23 -10.34 6.24 -33.14
C ASP A 23 -9.13 6.00 -34.05
N LYS A 24 -9.32 5.08 -34.96
CA LYS A 24 -8.49 4.91 -36.17
C LYS A 24 -9.17 5.63 -37.34
N PRO A 25 -8.43 6.13 -38.33
CA PRO A 25 -8.72 5.71 -39.65
C PRO A 25 -7.52 5.24 -40.50
N ALA A 26 -7.88 4.50 -41.51
CA ALA A 26 -7.06 3.79 -42.45
C ALA A 26 -6.62 4.65 -43.68
N GLY A 27 -5.60 4.14 -44.40
CA GLY A 27 -5.37 4.42 -45.82
C GLY A 27 -3.90 4.80 -46.13
N ASP A 28 -3.21 4.03 -46.76
CA ASP A 28 -2.75 3.69 -48.11
C ASP A 28 -1.24 3.62 -48.27
N LYS A 29 -0.82 2.52 -48.93
CA LYS A 29 0.53 2.24 -49.45
C LYS A 29 0.79 2.94 -50.81
N PRO A 30 2.05 3.04 -51.36
CA PRO A 30 2.81 1.86 -51.74
C PRO A 30 4.37 1.95 -51.64
N ALA A 31 4.95 0.77 -51.62
CA ALA A 31 6.21 0.19 -52.09
C ALA A 31 7.44 1.04 -52.55
N GLY A 32 8.64 0.58 -52.11
CA GLY A 32 9.94 0.93 -52.67
C GLY A 32 11.08 0.16 -51.98
N ASP A 33 11.55 -0.92 -52.63
CA ASP A 33 12.69 -1.74 -52.27
C ASP A 33 14.00 -0.97 -52.10
N LYS A 34 14.78 -1.28 -51.09
CA LYS A 34 16.27 -1.28 -51.16
C LYS A 34 16.95 -2.10 -50.04
N ALA A 35 18.00 -2.76 -50.42
CA ALA A 35 18.76 -3.86 -49.88
C ALA A 35 19.32 -3.74 -48.43
N PRO A 36 19.69 -4.87 -47.78
CA PRO A 36 20.12 -4.93 -46.38
C PRO A 36 21.64 -4.79 -46.28
N GLY A 37 22.12 -3.70 -45.73
CA GLY A 37 23.55 -3.49 -45.50
C GLY A 37 23.92 -2.50 -44.39
N ASP A 38 22.98 -1.66 -43.95
CA ASP A 38 23.34 -0.45 -43.17
C ASP A 38 22.74 -0.40 -41.73
N LYS A 39 22.17 -1.51 -41.23
CA LYS A 39 21.49 -1.50 -39.90
C LYS A 39 22.41 -1.76 -38.70
N LEU A 40 23.60 -2.33 -38.93
CA LEU A 40 24.53 -2.61 -37.80
C LEU A 40 25.43 -1.42 -37.44
N ALA A 41 25.77 -0.58 -38.38
CA ALA A 41 26.59 0.61 -38.13
C ALA A 41 25.77 1.75 -37.46
N ARG A 42 24.47 1.89 -37.79
CA ARG A 42 23.59 2.89 -37.15
C ARG A 42 23.23 2.53 -35.73
N ALA A 43 23.04 1.25 -35.40
CA ALA A 43 22.73 0.82 -34.04
C ALA A 43 23.89 0.99 -33.04
N ALA A 44 25.14 0.94 -33.53
CA ALA A 44 26.32 1.21 -32.71
C ALA A 44 26.57 2.71 -32.51
N ALA A 45 26.25 3.55 -33.48
CA ALA A 45 26.37 5.00 -33.39
C ALA A 45 25.24 5.61 -32.53
N GLU A 46 24.03 5.03 -32.56
CA GLU A 46 22.90 5.48 -31.70
C GLU A 46 23.11 5.07 -30.23
N LYS A 47 23.72 3.92 -29.94
CA LYS A 47 24.08 3.52 -28.58
C LYS A 47 25.22 4.34 -27.97
N ALA A 48 26.17 4.79 -28.78
CA ALA A 48 27.24 5.66 -28.31
C ALA A 48 26.76 7.09 -28.00
N ASN A 49 25.72 7.58 -28.72
CA ASN A 49 25.18 8.92 -28.51
C ASN A 49 24.18 9.01 -27.31
N VAL A 50 23.58 7.89 -26.92
CA VAL A 50 22.64 7.84 -25.77
C VAL A 50 23.40 7.77 -24.44
N THR A 51 24.58 7.16 -24.42
CA THR A 51 25.43 7.09 -23.20
C THR A 51 26.17 8.39 -22.93
N ASP A 52 26.49 9.20 -23.95
CA ASP A 52 27.18 10.48 -23.74
C ASP A 52 26.23 11.66 -23.40
N VAL A 53 24.93 11.56 -23.70
CA VAL A 53 23.94 12.60 -23.32
C VAL A 53 23.48 12.47 -21.86
N VAL A 54 23.62 11.31 -21.24
CA VAL A 54 23.32 11.11 -19.79
C VAL A 54 24.47 11.61 -18.89
N ALA A 55 25.64 11.89 -19.44
CA ALA A 55 26.86 12.14 -18.66
C ALA A 55 27.16 13.61 -18.33
N LYS A 56 26.31 14.62 -18.64
CA LYS A 56 26.61 16.01 -18.28
C LYS A 56 25.37 16.90 -18.11
N VAL A 57 24.40 16.49 -17.29
CA VAL A 57 23.55 17.51 -16.65
C VAL A 57 24.26 17.91 -15.35
N ALA A 58 25.03 18.99 -15.40
CA ALA A 58 25.61 19.57 -14.19
C ALA A 58 24.48 19.89 -13.23
N VAL A 59 24.50 19.25 -12.04
CA VAL A 59 23.52 19.53 -10.98
C VAL A 59 23.64 21.02 -10.64
N PRO A 60 22.56 21.83 -10.75
CA PRO A 60 22.61 23.26 -10.46
C PRO A 60 23.09 23.49 -9.02
N ARG A 61 24.12 24.32 -8.86
CA ARG A 61 24.81 24.50 -7.56
C ARG A 61 24.17 25.55 -6.68
N SER A 62 23.47 26.51 -7.25
CA SER A 62 22.79 27.60 -6.53
C SER A 62 21.27 27.57 -6.75
N THR A 63 20.52 28.21 -5.84
CA THR A 63 19.06 28.36 -5.99
C THR A 63 18.68 28.99 -7.33
N ASN A 64 19.42 30.02 -7.76
CA ASN A 64 19.16 30.70 -9.03
C ASN A 64 19.47 29.80 -10.24
N GLU A 65 20.52 28.99 -10.20
CA GLU A 65 20.81 28.03 -11.27
C GLU A 65 19.77 26.92 -11.32
N ARG A 66 19.30 26.44 -10.19
CA ARG A 66 18.21 25.46 -10.11
C ARG A 66 16.91 26.02 -10.66
N LEU A 67 16.54 27.24 -10.25
CA LEU A 67 15.37 27.93 -10.78
C LEU A 67 15.48 28.15 -12.29
N ALA A 68 16.64 28.60 -12.78
CA ALA A 68 16.88 28.78 -14.21
C ALA A 68 16.82 27.46 -14.99
N ALA A 69 17.26 26.35 -14.40
CA ALA A 69 17.13 25.02 -15.00
C ALA A 69 15.65 24.57 -15.05
N THR A 70 14.87 24.82 -14.00
CA THR A 70 13.43 24.55 -13.95
C THR A 70 12.73 25.35 -15.06
N LEU A 71 12.92 26.66 -15.12
CA LEU A 71 12.30 27.56 -16.10
C LEU A 71 12.67 27.27 -17.58
N ARG A 72 13.75 26.56 -17.85
CA ARG A 72 14.18 26.18 -19.22
C ARG A 72 13.47 24.93 -19.76
N ARG A 73 12.74 24.20 -18.93
CA ARG A 73 12.16 22.90 -19.35
C ARG A 73 10.91 23.03 -20.21
N GLY A 74 10.24 24.20 -20.20
CA GLY A 74 9.09 24.48 -21.06
C GLY A 74 7.88 23.55 -20.86
N GLN A 75 7.75 22.94 -19.66
CA GLN A 75 6.68 22.00 -19.30
C GLN A 75 5.89 22.47 -18.08
N GLU A 76 6.16 23.69 -17.63
CA GLU A 76 5.50 24.27 -16.46
C GLU A 76 4.13 24.85 -16.87
N ALA A 77 3.12 24.61 -16.02
CA ALA A 77 1.80 25.24 -16.14
C ALA A 77 1.81 26.67 -15.63
N LEU A 78 2.59 26.91 -14.56
CA LEU A 78 2.77 28.25 -14.00
C LEU A 78 3.71 29.09 -14.86
N SER A 79 3.35 30.37 -15.03
CA SER A 79 4.25 31.32 -15.67
C SER A 79 5.56 31.49 -14.87
N PRO A 80 6.68 31.90 -15.51
CA PRO A 80 7.94 32.16 -14.81
C PRO A 80 7.82 33.17 -13.66
N ARG A 81 6.90 34.13 -13.76
CA ARG A 81 6.62 35.10 -12.70
C ARG A 81 5.89 34.43 -11.52
N ALA A 82 4.90 33.57 -11.79
CA ALA A 82 4.15 32.87 -10.78
C ALA A 82 5.05 31.83 -10.05
N LEU A 83 5.90 31.10 -10.76
CA LEU A 83 6.89 30.19 -10.17
C LEU A 83 7.85 30.87 -9.21
N ARG A 84 8.38 32.10 -9.60
CA ARG A 84 9.26 32.87 -8.72
C ARG A 84 8.53 33.37 -7.48
N ARG A 85 7.28 33.79 -7.61
CA ARG A 85 6.47 34.21 -6.46
C ARG A 85 6.21 33.04 -5.52
N LEU A 86 5.76 31.92 -6.04
CA LEU A 86 5.53 30.72 -5.24
C LEU A 86 6.82 30.23 -4.54
N LEU A 87 7.96 30.26 -5.23
CA LEU A 87 9.24 29.92 -4.61
C LEU A 87 9.58 30.88 -3.47
N ALA A 88 9.38 32.19 -3.65
CA ALA A 88 9.61 33.18 -2.60
C ALA A 88 8.71 32.92 -1.39
N ASP A 89 7.41 32.68 -1.62
CA ASP A 89 6.44 32.37 -0.57
C ASP A 89 6.87 31.10 0.22
N LEU A 90 7.30 30.03 -0.47
CA LEU A 90 7.81 28.79 0.15
C LEU A 90 9.12 29.02 0.93
N GLN A 91 10.04 29.84 0.42
CA GLN A 91 11.29 30.19 1.11
C GLN A 91 11.02 31.00 2.39
N GLU A 92 10.05 31.91 2.36
CA GLU A 92 9.64 32.68 3.53
C GLU A 92 9.06 31.81 4.66
N VAL A 93 8.39 30.70 4.34
CA VAL A 93 7.88 29.74 5.35
C VAL A 93 9.00 29.20 6.24
N VAL A 94 10.18 28.96 5.67
CA VAL A 94 11.33 28.32 6.35
C VAL A 94 12.46 29.28 6.66
N ALA A 95 12.30 30.57 6.42
CA ALA A 95 13.34 31.56 6.65
C ALA A 95 13.84 31.50 8.12
N PRO A 96 15.16 31.60 8.37
CA PRO A 96 15.73 31.40 9.70
C PRO A 96 15.17 32.36 10.76
N GLN A 97 14.82 33.56 10.37
CA GLN A 97 14.27 34.64 11.23
C GLN A 97 12.77 34.46 11.54
N VAL A 98 12.09 33.54 10.88
CA VAL A 98 10.64 33.34 11.02
C VAL A 98 10.35 32.34 12.13
N SER A 99 9.53 32.77 13.11
CA SER A 99 9.07 31.88 14.18
C SER A 99 8.26 30.70 13.65
N GLU A 100 8.07 29.68 14.48
CA GLU A 100 7.30 28.51 14.10
C GLU A 100 5.84 28.87 13.77
N LEU A 101 5.22 29.69 14.60
CA LEU A 101 3.84 30.14 14.41
C LEU A 101 3.68 30.97 13.13
N GLU A 102 4.57 31.90 12.88
CA GLU A 102 4.54 32.74 11.67
C GLU A 102 4.80 31.90 10.41
N GLY A 103 5.77 30.99 10.47
CA GLY A 103 6.03 30.05 9.36
C GLY A 103 4.83 29.16 9.07
N GLY A 104 4.12 28.69 10.10
CA GLY A 104 2.87 27.96 9.94
C GLY A 104 1.78 28.81 9.26
N ARG A 105 1.61 30.06 9.67
CA ARG A 105 0.63 30.96 9.06
C ARG A 105 0.91 31.20 7.57
N ARG A 106 2.17 31.36 7.19
CA ARG A 106 2.59 31.49 5.78
C ARG A 106 2.37 30.19 5.01
N ALA A 107 2.69 29.04 5.62
CA ALA A 107 2.38 27.73 5.04
C ALA A 107 0.89 27.55 4.77
N HIS A 108 0.02 28.03 5.68
CA HIS A 108 -1.43 28.01 5.46
C HIS A 108 -1.84 28.80 4.22
N GLY A 109 -1.25 29.99 3.97
CA GLY A 109 -1.48 30.77 2.75
C GLY A 109 -1.11 30.00 1.47
N VAL A 110 0.01 29.28 1.50
CA VAL A 110 0.41 28.40 0.39
C VAL A 110 -0.57 27.23 0.23
N ALA A 111 -1.06 26.63 1.33
CA ALA A 111 -2.05 25.56 1.27
C ALA A 111 -3.41 26.04 0.70
N GLN A 112 -3.82 27.29 0.99
CA GLN A 112 -5.00 27.89 0.38
C GLN A 112 -4.82 28.08 -1.13
N TRP A 113 -3.67 28.62 -1.56
CA TRP A 113 -3.35 28.71 -2.99
C TRP A 113 -3.40 27.32 -3.65
N TYR A 114 -2.83 26.30 -3.01
CA TYR A 114 -2.84 24.94 -3.53
C TYR A 114 -4.25 24.37 -3.71
N ALA A 115 -5.17 24.65 -2.79
CA ALA A 115 -6.56 24.21 -2.89
C ALA A 115 -7.27 24.74 -4.14
N GLU A 116 -6.93 25.96 -4.58
CA GLU A 116 -7.51 26.63 -5.75
C GLU A 116 -6.75 26.32 -7.05
N ALA A 117 -5.48 25.90 -6.96
CA ALA A 117 -4.59 25.65 -8.08
C ALA A 117 -5.04 24.45 -8.94
N ALA A 118 -4.81 24.53 -10.26
CA ALA A 118 -5.01 23.42 -11.18
C ALA A 118 -4.03 22.25 -10.89
N PRO A 119 -4.36 21.00 -11.25
CA PRO A 119 -3.49 19.84 -11.01
C PRO A 119 -2.07 19.99 -11.54
N GLU A 120 -1.92 20.61 -12.70
CA GLU A 120 -0.62 20.88 -13.34
C GLU A 120 0.18 21.94 -12.56
N GLU A 121 -0.47 22.95 -12.00
CA GLU A 121 0.17 23.98 -11.17
C GLU A 121 0.60 23.40 -9.81
N ARG A 122 -0.19 22.48 -9.24
CA ARG A 122 0.20 21.72 -8.04
C ARG A 122 1.45 20.88 -8.29
N ARG A 123 1.53 20.26 -9.46
CA ARG A 123 2.72 19.52 -9.87
C ARG A 123 3.95 20.41 -9.97
N ASP A 124 3.82 21.63 -10.47
CA ASP A 124 4.91 22.60 -10.51
C ASP A 124 5.41 22.93 -9.09
N MET A 125 4.51 23.10 -8.12
CA MET A 125 4.88 23.25 -6.71
C MET A 125 5.66 22.04 -6.19
N TRP A 126 5.25 20.81 -6.48
CA TRP A 126 5.98 19.62 -6.05
C TRP A 126 7.38 19.56 -6.65
N LEU A 127 7.55 19.94 -7.90
CA LEU A 127 8.86 20.02 -8.55
C LEU A 127 9.73 21.11 -7.90
N LEU A 128 9.18 22.27 -7.55
CA LEU A 128 9.89 23.26 -6.76
C LEU A 128 10.34 22.70 -5.41
N LEU A 129 9.47 21.96 -4.69
CA LEU A 129 9.82 21.31 -3.43
C LEU A 129 10.96 20.30 -3.61
N CYS A 130 10.95 19.53 -4.69
CA CYS A 130 12.01 18.57 -4.97
C CYS A 130 13.35 19.21 -5.33
N GLU A 131 13.32 20.24 -6.15
CA GLU A 131 14.51 20.83 -6.78
C GLU A 131 15.12 21.96 -5.93
N GLN A 132 14.30 22.86 -5.37
CA GLN A 132 14.78 24.03 -4.67
C GLN A 132 15.04 23.80 -3.17
N PHE A 133 14.35 22.79 -2.59
CA PHE A 133 14.49 22.45 -1.17
C PHE A 133 15.25 21.12 -0.96
N ALA A 134 16.10 20.73 -1.91
CA ALA A 134 16.99 19.58 -1.76
C ALA A 134 18.13 19.89 -0.78
N PRO A 135 18.80 18.87 -0.19
CA PRO A 135 20.01 19.06 0.60
C PRO A 135 21.07 19.86 -0.18
N ASP A 136 21.86 20.68 0.52
CA ASP A 136 22.96 21.43 -0.09
C ASP A 136 24.06 20.49 -0.58
N ALA A 137 24.26 20.44 -1.89
CA ALA A 137 25.19 19.52 -2.54
C ALA A 137 26.65 19.72 -2.11
N THR A 138 27.07 20.98 -1.85
CA THR A 138 28.43 21.31 -1.43
C THR A 138 28.68 20.86 -0.01
N ARG A 139 27.73 21.17 0.88
CA ARG A 139 27.78 20.75 2.28
C ARG A 139 27.73 19.23 2.42
N PHE A 140 26.86 18.57 1.66
CA PHE A 140 26.77 17.11 1.62
C PHE A 140 28.10 16.49 1.16
N LYS A 141 28.67 16.96 0.04
CA LYS A 141 29.94 16.45 -0.50
C LYS A 141 31.07 16.58 0.54
N SER A 142 31.20 17.75 1.18
CA SER A 142 32.21 17.98 2.20
C SER A 142 32.01 17.11 3.45
N ALA A 143 30.77 16.92 3.90
CA ALA A 143 30.47 16.08 5.05
C ALA A 143 30.75 14.59 4.76
N ARG A 144 30.41 14.15 3.56
CA ARG A 144 30.70 12.78 3.09
C ARG A 144 32.20 12.51 3.04
N GLN A 145 33.00 13.40 2.46
CA GLN A 145 34.45 13.25 2.42
C GLN A 145 35.07 13.17 3.82
N ARG A 146 34.57 13.99 4.79
CA ARG A 146 35.03 13.92 6.18
C ARG A 146 34.66 12.60 6.83
N TYR A 147 33.47 12.08 6.59
CA TYR A 147 33.04 10.79 7.12
C TYR A 147 33.91 9.65 6.57
N GLU A 148 34.16 9.63 5.26
CA GLU A 148 34.99 8.62 4.60
C GLU A 148 36.47 8.68 5.14
N ALA A 149 36.98 9.88 5.42
CA ALA A 149 38.33 10.06 5.96
C ALA A 149 38.44 9.69 7.46
N ALA A 150 37.35 9.81 8.23
CA ALA A 150 37.32 9.52 9.65
C ALA A 150 37.05 8.04 9.98
N ALA A 151 36.79 7.19 8.97
CA ALA A 151 36.44 5.78 9.16
C ALA A 151 37.53 5.03 10.01
N GLY A 152 37.07 4.36 11.07
CA GLY A 152 37.94 3.63 11.99
C GLY A 152 38.76 4.52 12.98
N THR A 153 38.53 5.84 13.00
CA THR A 153 39.18 6.77 13.95
C THR A 153 38.20 7.19 15.07
N ALA A 154 38.71 7.82 16.13
CA ALA A 154 37.90 8.37 17.21
C ALA A 154 36.93 9.49 16.74
N GLU A 155 37.16 10.07 15.57
CA GLU A 155 36.35 11.17 15.00
C GLU A 155 35.15 10.68 14.16
N GLU A 156 35.06 9.37 13.88
CA GLU A 156 34.03 8.79 13.00
C GLU A 156 32.61 9.15 13.44
N GLY A 157 32.31 9.06 14.75
CA GLY A 157 30.99 9.40 15.28
C GLY A 157 30.60 10.88 15.06
N GLN A 158 31.56 11.80 15.22
CA GLN A 158 31.32 13.23 14.96
C GLN A 158 31.14 13.51 13.45
N ALA A 159 31.87 12.81 12.61
CA ALA A 159 31.75 12.90 11.17
C ALA A 159 30.41 12.33 10.67
N GLU A 160 29.93 11.21 11.27
CA GLU A 160 28.60 10.65 11.01
C GLU A 160 27.48 11.66 11.35
N ILE A 161 27.52 12.29 12.53
CA ILE A 161 26.56 13.32 12.93
C ILE A 161 26.54 14.47 11.90
N SER A 162 27.72 14.89 11.44
CA SER A 162 27.87 15.96 10.47
C SER A 162 27.28 15.57 9.09
N LEU A 163 27.47 14.33 8.67
CA LEU A 163 26.90 13.77 7.44
C LEU A 163 25.37 13.69 7.52
N ARG A 164 24.84 13.16 8.63
CA ARG A 164 23.37 13.12 8.85
C ARG A 164 22.74 14.51 8.78
N ARG A 165 23.36 15.51 9.41
CA ARG A 165 22.90 16.92 9.34
C ARG A 165 22.97 17.50 7.94
N ALA A 166 23.95 17.11 7.13
CA ALA A 166 24.08 17.58 5.75
C ALA A 166 23.07 16.95 4.79
N LEU A 167 22.52 15.78 5.14
CA LEU A 167 21.48 15.08 4.38
C LEU A 167 20.07 15.62 4.66
N VAL A 168 19.84 16.30 5.80
CA VAL A 168 18.54 16.89 6.12
C VAL A 168 18.22 17.99 5.12
N SER A 169 17.14 17.81 4.37
CA SER A 169 16.70 18.77 3.37
C SER A 169 15.94 19.94 4.03
N PRO A 170 16.01 21.17 3.49
CA PRO A 170 15.13 22.27 3.90
C PRO A 170 13.64 21.91 3.74
N ARG A 171 13.32 20.98 2.84
CA ARG A 171 11.97 20.46 2.60
C ARG A 171 11.38 19.80 3.84
N THR A 172 12.15 19.07 4.64
CA THR A 172 11.70 18.50 5.90
C THR A 172 11.08 19.56 6.79
N ARG A 173 11.82 20.67 7.00
CA ARG A 173 11.34 21.78 7.83
C ARG A 173 10.10 22.45 7.23
N LEU A 174 10.05 22.58 5.90
CA LEU A 174 8.90 23.14 5.20
C LEU A 174 7.64 22.29 5.42
N LEU A 175 7.74 20.97 5.23
CA LEU A 175 6.62 20.04 5.45
C LEU A 175 6.15 20.04 6.91
N GLN A 176 7.08 20.14 7.86
CA GLN A 176 6.75 20.29 9.29
C GLN A 176 5.97 21.58 9.57
N ARG A 177 6.29 22.70 8.88
CA ARG A 177 5.54 23.95 9.01
C ARG A 177 4.10 23.85 8.51
N PHE A 178 3.86 23.10 7.44
CA PHE A 178 2.49 22.79 7.02
C PHE A 178 1.73 22.00 8.08
N ALA A 179 2.36 21.02 8.73
CA ALA A 179 1.70 20.19 9.73
C ALA A 179 1.28 20.93 11.01
N VAL A 180 1.89 22.08 11.33
CA VAL A 180 1.63 22.81 12.59
C VAL A 180 0.25 23.46 12.61
N VAL A 181 -0.26 23.95 11.48
CA VAL A 181 -1.53 24.67 11.40
C VAL A 181 -2.76 23.74 11.41
N PRO A 182 -3.95 24.26 11.76
CA PRO A 182 -5.19 23.52 11.58
C PRO A 182 -5.31 23.01 10.13
N GLU A 183 -5.83 21.80 9.95
CA GLU A 183 -5.96 21.09 8.66
C GLU A 183 -4.64 20.85 7.89
N GLY A 184 -3.49 21.28 8.44
CA GLY A 184 -2.20 21.13 7.75
C GLY A 184 -1.78 19.68 7.56
N MET A 185 -2.09 18.82 8.52
CA MET A 185 -1.83 17.38 8.39
C MET A 185 -2.76 16.75 7.34
N ARG A 186 -4.03 17.18 7.26
CA ARG A 186 -4.96 16.77 6.22
C ARG A 186 -4.44 17.20 4.83
N PHE A 187 -4.01 18.45 4.72
CA PHE A 187 -3.40 18.97 3.49
C PHE A 187 -2.24 18.10 2.99
N LEU A 188 -1.30 17.73 3.88
CA LEU A 188 -0.15 16.90 3.50
C LEU A 188 -0.55 15.48 3.07
N LEU A 189 -1.56 14.90 3.70
CA LEU A 189 -2.11 13.59 3.31
C LEU A 189 -2.75 13.64 1.92
N ASP A 190 -3.55 14.68 1.65
CA ASP A 190 -4.21 14.86 0.36
C ASP A 190 -3.19 15.15 -0.74
N MET A 191 -2.21 16.00 -0.46
CA MET A 191 -1.10 16.28 -1.38
C MET A 191 -0.35 14.99 -1.76
N ARG A 192 -0.03 14.13 -0.80
CA ARG A 192 0.62 12.84 -1.10
C ARG A 192 -0.30 11.89 -1.87
N ALA A 193 -1.60 11.88 -1.56
CA ALA A 193 -2.56 11.06 -2.29
C ALA A 193 -2.64 11.44 -3.77
N GLU A 194 -2.55 12.74 -4.10
CA GLU A 194 -2.50 13.25 -5.48
C GLU A 194 -1.14 12.94 -6.16
N LEU A 195 -0.04 12.96 -5.41
CA LEU A 195 1.31 12.70 -5.90
C LEU A 195 1.54 11.23 -6.28
N LEU A 196 1.04 10.28 -5.48
CA LEU A 196 1.34 8.84 -5.59
C LEU A 196 1.09 8.23 -6.98
N PRO A 197 -0.01 8.54 -7.70
CA PRO A 197 -0.25 7.99 -9.03
C PRO A 197 0.80 8.42 -10.07
N LEU A 198 1.45 9.57 -9.86
CA LEU A 198 2.37 10.17 -10.82
C LEU A 198 3.81 9.68 -10.68
N LEU A 199 4.18 9.02 -9.58
CA LEU A 199 5.56 8.58 -9.29
C LEU A 199 6.14 7.61 -10.32
N LYS A 200 5.30 6.83 -10.99
CA LYS A 200 5.76 5.92 -12.05
C LYS A 200 6.17 6.68 -13.30
N ALA A 201 5.43 7.72 -13.62
CA ALA A 201 5.65 8.55 -14.81
C ALA A 201 6.73 9.62 -14.60
N ASP A 202 6.83 10.18 -13.39
CA ASP A 202 7.78 11.25 -13.06
C ASP A 202 8.62 10.94 -11.82
N LYS A 203 9.81 10.37 -12.05
CA LYS A 203 10.74 9.98 -10.98
C LYS A 203 11.34 11.17 -10.21
N ARG A 204 11.21 12.40 -10.71
CA ARG A 204 11.68 13.60 -10.02
C ARG A 204 10.90 13.87 -8.72
N LEU A 205 9.68 13.31 -8.62
CA LEU A 205 8.81 13.44 -7.45
C LEU A 205 9.15 12.48 -6.29
N LEU A 206 9.98 11.45 -6.55
CA LEU A 206 10.36 10.45 -5.53
C LEU A 206 10.96 11.06 -4.25
N PRO A 207 11.81 12.12 -4.30
CA PRO A 207 12.35 12.69 -3.07
C PRO A 207 11.29 13.33 -2.17
N LEU A 208 10.20 13.88 -2.73
CA LEU A 208 9.09 14.44 -1.96
C LEU A 208 8.25 13.32 -1.33
N ASP A 209 7.96 12.28 -2.08
CA ASP A 209 7.23 11.11 -1.57
C ASP A 209 7.96 10.42 -0.42
N ALA A 210 9.27 10.16 -0.59
CA ALA A 210 10.10 9.53 0.43
C ALA A 210 10.18 10.37 1.73
N GLU A 211 10.24 11.69 1.61
CA GLU A 211 10.25 12.60 2.75
C GLU A 211 8.90 12.60 3.50
N LEU A 212 7.78 12.65 2.75
CA LEU A 212 6.44 12.55 3.33
C LEU A 212 6.22 11.19 3.99
N GLU A 213 6.63 10.09 3.36
CA GLU A 213 6.55 8.75 3.94
C GLU A 213 7.32 8.66 5.26
N HIS A 214 8.54 9.18 5.29
CA HIS A 214 9.36 9.22 6.50
C HIS A 214 8.72 10.03 7.63
N LEU A 215 8.23 11.23 7.34
CA LEU A 215 7.54 12.08 8.31
C LEU A 215 6.25 11.41 8.81
N PHE A 216 5.46 10.85 7.91
CA PHE A 216 4.22 10.16 8.26
C PHE A 216 4.47 8.89 9.08
N SER A 217 5.54 8.13 8.80
CA SER A 217 5.92 6.97 9.62
C SER A 217 6.28 7.36 11.05
N THR A 218 6.74 8.60 11.26
CA THR A 218 7.01 9.13 12.60
C THR A 218 5.75 9.69 13.27
N TRP A 219 4.94 10.46 12.53
CA TRP A 219 3.77 11.14 13.11
C TRP A 219 2.58 10.21 13.34
N PHE A 220 2.40 9.20 12.50
CA PHE A 220 1.31 8.24 12.57
C PHE A 220 1.73 6.89 13.17
N ASP A 221 2.84 6.85 13.93
CA ASP A 221 3.15 5.66 14.72
C ASP A 221 1.99 5.36 15.68
N VAL A 222 1.63 4.10 15.82
CA VAL A 222 0.48 3.65 16.63
C VAL A 222 0.55 4.13 18.07
N ALA A 223 1.77 4.37 18.59
CA ALA A 223 1.98 4.92 19.93
C ALA A 223 1.37 6.33 20.12
N PHE A 224 1.13 7.05 19.04
CA PHE A 224 0.51 8.38 19.04
C PHE A 224 -0.95 8.38 18.58
N LEU A 225 -1.49 7.20 18.28
CA LEU A 225 -2.87 7.05 17.81
C LEU A 225 -3.78 6.67 18.98
N GLU A 226 -5.00 7.14 18.90
CA GLU A 226 -6.07 6.80 19.82
C GLU A 226 -6.94 5.71 19.21
N LEU A 227 -7.09 4.59 19.92
CA LEU A 227 -8.02 3.53 19.57
C LEU A 227 -9.39 3.86 20.11
N ARG A 228 -10.40 3.99 19.25
CA ARG A 228 -11.79 4.25 19.62
C ARG A 228 -12.67 3.13 19.10
N ARG A 229 -13.57 2.64 19.96
CA ARG A 229 -14.61 1.72 19.54
C ARG A 229 -15.69 2.48 18.78
N LEU A 230 -16.11 1.93 17.64
CA LEU A 230 -17.31 2.35 16.93
C LEU A 230 -18.48 1.47 17.36
N SER A 231 -19.61 2.10 17.60
CA SER A 231 -20.88 1.44 17.93
C SER A 231 -22.01 2.13 17.18
N TRP A 232 -23.22 1.63 17.36
CA TRP A 232 -24.41 2.28 16.80
C TRP A 232 -24.67 3.68 17.39
N ASP A 233 -24.11 3.98 18.58
CA ASP A 233 -24.18 5.29 19.22
C ASP A 233 -23.09 6.27 18.72
N SER A 234 -22.23 5.83 17.81
CA SER A 234 -21.22 6.70 17.20
C SER A 234 -21.88 7.76 16.30
N PRO A 235 -21.25 8.93 16.11
CA PRO A 235 -21.77 9.93 15.19
C PRO A 235 -22.04 9.35 13.79
N ALA A 236 -23.18 9.69 13.19
CA ALA A 236 -23.56 9.19 11.87
C ALA A 236 -22.48 9.48 10.82
N SER A 237 -21.81 10.64 10.90
CA SER A 237 -20.70 11.01 10.01
C SER A 237 -19.51 10.05 10.10
N LEU A 238 -19.28 9.42 11.26
CA LEU A 238 -18.23 8.41 11.42
C LEU A 238 -18.67 7.07 10.84
N ILE A 239 -19.95 6.72 10.97
CA ILE A 239 -20.51 5.53 10.35
C ILE A 239 -20.51 5.64 8.81
N GLU A 240 -20.81 6.82 8.27
CA GLU A 240 -20.68 7.08 6.83
C GLU A 240 -19.23 6.88 6.34
N LYS A 241 -18.23 7.26 7.16
CA LYS A 241 -16.81 7.02 6.85
C LYS A 241 -16.46 5.54 6.88
N LEU A 242 -17.01 4.77 7.81
CA LEU A 242 -16.86 3.31 7.82
C LEU A 242 -17.36 2.73 6.49
N ILE A 243 -18.58 3.08 6.06
CA ILE A 243 -19.16 2.64 4.79
C ILE A 243 -18.26 3.03 3.60
N LYS A 244 -17.77 4.27 3.59
CA LYS A 244 -16.96 4.81 2.49
C LYS A 244 -15.60 4.16 2.36
N TYR A 245 -14.97 3.84 3.49
CA TYR A 245 -13.57 3.42 3.54
C TYR A 245 -13.37 1.92 3.71
N GLU A 246 -14.46 1.15 3.90
CA GLU A 246 -14.35 -0.31 3.93
C GLU A 246 -13.83 -0.84 2.58
N ALA A 247 -12.62 -1.43 2.61
CA ALA A 247 -11.90 -1.84 1.41
C ALA A 247 -11.89 -3.36 1.18
N VAL A 248 -12.15 -4.14 2.24
CA VAL A 248 -12.07 -5.61 2.19
C VAL A 248 -13.40 -6.20 1.77
N HIS A 249 -14.47 -5.89 2.49
CA HIS A 249 -15.82 -6.41 2.25
C HIS A 249 -16.82 -5.27 2.15
N ASP A 250 -17.20 -4.90 0.93
CA ASP A 250 -18.05 -3.75 0.63
C ASP A 250 -19.34 -3.78 1.47
N ILE A 251 -19.62 -2.68 2.16
CA ILE A 251 -20.86 -2.50 2.94
C ILE A 251 -21.99 -2.13 1.97
N ARG A 252 -23.07 -2.92 1.98
CA ARG A 252 -24.14 -2.84 0.98
C ARG A 252 -25.42 -2.18 1.47
N SER A 253 -25.65 -2.20 2.79
CA SER A 253 -26.89 -1.75 3.40
C SER A 253 -26.68 -1.23 4.83
N TRP A 254 -27.67 -0.53 5.37
CA TRP A 254 -27.69 -0.20 6.79
C TRP A 254 -27.86 -1.44 7.69
N ALA A 255 -28.48 -2.51 7.19
CA ALA A 255 -28.54 -3.77 7.91
C ALA A 255 -27.16 -4.42 8.03
N ASP A 256 -26.34 -4.37 6.98
CA ASP A 256 -24.93 -4.81 7.00
C ASP A 256 -24.13 -3.99 8.03
N VAL A 257 -24.27 -2.66 8.04
CA VAL A 257 -23.63 -1.81 9.06
C VAL A 257 -24.04 -2.25 10.46
N LYS A 258 -25.35 -2.47 10.69
CA LYS A 258 -25.87 -2.89 11.99
C LYS A 258 -25.31 -4.23 12.42
N ASN A 259 -25.21 -5.20 11.50
CA ASN A 259 -24.57 -6.50 11.75
C ASN A 259 -23.10 -6.34 12.19
N ARG A 260 -22.33 -5.46 11.52
CA ARG A 260 -20.90 -5.22 11.84
C ARG A 260 -20.69 -4.49 13.19
N LEU A 261 -21.72 -3.85 13.71
CA LEU A 261 -21.68 -3.13 14.98
C LEU A 261 -22.48 -3.84 16.10
N ASP A 262 -22.96 -5.07 15.85
CA ASP A 262 -23.78 -5.83 16.81
C ASP A 262 -22.97 -6.30 18.03
N SER A 263 -23.65 -6.95 18.96
CA SER A 263 -23.12 -7.36 20.27
C SER A 263 -21.92 -8.31 20.16
N ASP A 264 -21.91 -9.22 19.20
CA ASP A 264 -20.82 -10.17 18.92
C ASP A 264 -19.79 -9.66 17.91
N ARG A 265 -19.83 -8.36 17.62
CA ARG A 265 -18.89 -7.66 16.75
C ARG A 265 -18.20 -6.54 17.50
N ARG A 266 -16.99 -6.22 17.02
CA ARG A 266 -16.26 -5.04 17.45
C ARG A 266 -15.71 -4.34 16.23
N CYS A 267 -16.01 -3.06 16.14
CA CYS A 267 -15.38 -2.18 15.16
C CYS A 267 -14.55 -1.14 15.92
N TYR A 268 -13.31 -1.01 15.54
CA TYR A 268 -12.40 -0.01 16.10
C TYR A 268 -11.88 0.90 15.00
N GLY A 269 -11.66 2.18 15.34
CA GLY A 269 -10.96 3.13 14.51
C GLY A 269 -9.71 3.65 15.22
N PHE A 270 -8.61 3.77 14.49
CA PHE A 270 -7.42 4.48 14.96
C PHE A 270 -7.49 5.93 14.48
N PHE A 271 -7.32 6.86 15.41
CA PHE A 271 -7.39 8.30 15.16
C PHE A 271 -6.11 8.99 15.60
N HIS A 272 -5.75 10.04 14.89
CA HIS A 272 -4.66 10.91 15.32
C HIS A 272 -5.25 12.20 15.95
N PRO A 273 -4.67 12.74 17.05
CA PRO A 273 -5.20 13.95 17.71
C PRO A 273 -5.33 15.17 16.79
N ARG A 274 -4.45 15.26 15.77
CA ARG A 274 -4.50 16.33 14.75
C ARG A 274 -5.53 16.08 13.64
N LEU A 275 -6.18 14.92 13.63
CA LEU A 275 -7.22 14.50 12.68
C LEU A 275 -8.39 13.82 13.47
N PRO A 276 -9.00 14.51 14.43
CA PRO A 276 -9.86 13.89 15.43
C PRO A 276 -11.12 13.21 14.86
N ASN A 277 -11.57 13.65 13.69
CA ASN A 277 -12.77 13.14 13.02
C ASN A 277 -12.44 12.29 11.78
N GLU A 278 -11.17 12.02 11.52
CA GLU A 278 -10.71 11.21 10.40
C GLU A 278 -10.07 9.92 10.91
N PRO A 279 -10.75 8.77 10.77
CA PRO A 279 -10.13 7.50 11.06
C PRO A 279 -8.99 7.26 10.07
N LEU A 280 -7.89 6.70 10.54
CA LEU A 280 -6.74 6.30 9.71
C LEU A 280 -6.84 4.85 9.30
N ILE A 281 -7.35 4.02 10.21
CA ILE A 281 -7.53 2.58 10.03
C ILE A 281 -8.84 2.19 10.71
N PHE A 282 -9.63 1.35 10.04
CA PHE A 282 -10.69 0.59 10.66
C PHE A 282 -10.27 -0.86 10.87
N VAL A 283 -10.71 -1.45 11.98
CA VAL A 283 -10.49 -2.86 12.31
C VAL A 283 -11.83 -3.46 12.73
N GLU A 284 -12.29 -4.45 11.97
CA GLU A 284 -13.53 -5.17 12.27
C GLU A 284 -13.21 -6.58 12.79
N VAL A 285 -13.84 -6.94 13.90
CA VAL A 285 -13.61 -8.19 14.63
C VAL A 285 -14.91 -8.89 14.92
N ALA A 286 -14.98 -10.19 14.66
CA ALA A 286 -16.06 -11.07 15.11
C ALA A 286 -15.61 -11.89 16.32
N LEU A 287 -16.48 -12.01 17.32
CA LEU A 287 -16.28 -12.81 18.52
C LEU A 287 -16.99 -14.16 18.35
N VAL A 288 -16.23 -15.24 18.25
CA VAL A 288 -16.73 -16.56 17.88
C VAL A 288 -16.14 -17.66 18.77
N ASP A 289 -16.64 -18.89 18.64
CA ASP A 289 -16.17 -20.06 19.41
C ASP A 289 -14.90 -20.69 18.82
N ARG A 290 -14.61 -20.49 17.54
CA ARG A 290 -13.49 -21.11 16.80
C ARG A 290 -13.00 -20.23 15.65
N ILE A 291 -11.85 -20.59 15.06
CA ILE A 291 -11.32 -19.89 13.88
C ILE A 291 -12.27 -20.09 12.68
N SER A 292 -12.78 -18.98 12.13
CA SER A 292 -13.68 -18.97 10.97
C SER A 292 -12.95 -19.37 9.69
N SER A 293 -13.62 -20.16 8.86
CA SER A 293 -13.11 -20.61 7.55
C SER A 293 -13.77 -19.91 6.37
N SER A 294 -14.88 -19.18 6.59
CA SER A 294 -15.61 -18.46 5.56
C SER A 294 -16.08 -17.11 6.08
N ILE A 295 -16.08 -16.13 5.18
CA ILE A 295 -16.59 -14.79 5.46
C ILE A 295 -18.13 -14.73 5.44
N THR A 296 -18.77 -15.63 4.71
CA THR A 296 -20.23 -15.62 4.50
C THR A 296 -21.03 -15.57 5.81
N PRO A 297 -20.77 -16.46 6.81
CA PRO A 297 -21.51 -16.39 8.06
C PRO A 297 -21.24 -15.13 8.89
N LEU A 298 -20.08 -14.49 8.70
CA LEU A 298 -19.73 -13.26 9.42
C LEU A 298 -20.44 -12.03 8.87
N LEU A 299 -20.82 -12.07 7.57
CA LEU A 299 -21.50 -10.99 6.86
C LEU A 299 -23.00 -11.28 6.65
N ASP A 300 -23.53 -12.36 7.21
CA ASP A 300 -24.96 -12.71 7.11
C ASP A 300 -25.78 -11.81 8.03
N GLU A 301 -26.49 -10.86 7.42
CA GLU A 301 -27.36 -9.89 8.12
C GLU A 301 -28.57 -10.55 8.82
N ALA A 302 -28.92 -11.79 8.45
CA ALA A 302 -30.02 -12.56 9.03
C ALA A 302 -29.58 -13.49 10.19
N ALA A 303 -28.27 -13.67 10.37
CA ALA A 303 -27.75 -14.51 11.43
C ALA A 303 -28.04 -13.89 12.82
N ALA A 304 -28.44 -14.72 13.77
CA ALA A 304 -28.53 -14.26 15.16
C ALA A 304 -27.12 -14.02 15.72
N PRO A 305 -26.94 -12.99 16.59
CA PRO A 305 -25.66 -12.75 17.24
C PRO A 305 -25.15 -13.97 18.00
N ALA A 306 -23.86 -14.22 17.97
CA ALA A 306 -23.23 -15.32 18.69
C ALA A 306 -23.30 -15.10 20.20
N ASP A 307 -23.39 -16.21 20.96
CA ASP A 307 -23.34 -16.19 22.42
C ASP A 307 -21.94 -15.80 22.91
N LEU A 308 -21.79 -14.59 23.39
CA LEU A 308 -20.53 -14.05 23.91
C LEU A 308 -19.95 -14.89 25.07
N ALA A 309 -20.79 -15.61 25.82
CA ALA A 309 -20.32 -16.50 26.88
C ALA A 309 -19.51 -17.68 26.35
N LYS A 310 -19.68 -18.04 25.07
CA LYS A 310 -18.96 -19.10 24.37
C LYS A 310 -17.79 -18.58 23.52
N ALA A 311 -17.67 -17.27 23.37
CA ALA A 311 -16.62 -16.67 22.54
C ALA A 311 -15.24 -16.91 23.17
N THR A 312 -14.38 -17.62 22.43
CA THR A 312 -12.98 -17.90 22.81
C THR A 312 -11.99 -17.39 21.76
N THR A 313 -12.51 -16.94 20.63
CA THR A 313 -11.73 -16.56 19.44
C THR A 313 -12.18 -15.20 18.92
N ALA A 314 -11.23 -14.33 18.66
CA ALA A 314 -11.46 -13.06 17.95
C ALA A 314 -10.96 -13.21 16.51
N ILE A 315 -11.84 -12.98 15.54
CA ILE A 315 -11.52 -13.04 14.10
C ILE A 315 -11.50 -11.63 13.53
N PHE A 316 -10.32 -11.16 13.17
CA PHE A 316 -10.10 -9.93 12.42
C PHE A 316 -10.44 -10.20 10.94
N TYR A 317 -11.61 -9.76 10.48
CA TYR A 317 -12.07 -10.06 9.12
C TYR A 317 -11.96 -8.86 8.18
N SER A 318 -11.82 -7.63 8.72
CA SER A 318 -11.46 -6.46 7.92
C SER A 318 -10.45 -5.57 8.67
N ILE A 319 -9.41 -5.14 7.95
CA ILE A 319 -8.47 -4.10 8.37
C ILE A 319 -8.30 -3.17 7.17
N SER A 320 -8.93 -1.99 7.25
CA SER A 320 -9.02 -1.06 6.14
C SER A 320 -8.27 0.23 6.42
N ASN A 321 -7.23 0.51 5.63
CA ASN A 321 -6.61 1.83 5.58
C ASN A 321 -7.55 2.81 4.88
N THR A 322 -7.85 3.93 5.52
CA THR A 322 -8.79 4.92 5.03
C THR A 322 -8.13 6.02 4.20
N GLN A 323 -6.84 6.28 4.42
CA GLN A 323 -6.14 7.43 3.86
C GLN A 323 -5.17 6.98 2.76
N THR A 324 -5.49 7.32 1.51
CA THR A 324 -4.64 7.01 0.34
C THR A 324 -3.23 7.58 0.49
N GLY A 325 -3.10 8.79 1.10
CA GLY A 325 -1.82 9.44 1.35
C GLY A 325 -0.91 8.68 2.33
N LEU A 326 -1.45 7.70 3.08
CA LEU A 326 -0.68 6.84 3.97
C LEU A 326 -0.29 5.49 3.34
N ARG A 327 -0.50 5.30 2.05
CA ARG A 327 -0.04 4.06 1.38
C ARG A 327 1.46 3.89 1.52
N GLY A 328 1.88 2.71 2.00
CA GLY A 328 3.29 2.38 2.24
C GLY A 328 3.85 2.88 3.59
N VAL A 329 3.17 3.79 4.26
CA VAL A 329 3.55 4.27 5.58
C VAL A 329 3.37 3.16 6.61
N SER A 330 4.37 2.98 7.46
CA SER A 330 4.29 2.05 8.59
C SER A 330 3.61 2.74 9.78
N PHE A 331 2.63 2.06 10.37
CA PHE A 331 1.98 2.49 11.61
C PHE A 331 2.65 1.87 12.86
N GLY A 332 3.86 1.35 12.72
CA GLY A 332 4.51 0.57 13.77
C GLY A 332 3.97 -0.87 13.84
N ASP A 333 4.53 -1.62 14.78
CA ASP A 333 4.29 -3.08 14.88
C ASP A 333 3.19 -3.45 15.89
N SER A 334 2.55 -2.48 16.50
CA SER A 334 1.69 -2.69 17.68
C SER A 334 0.20 -2.52 17.41
N LEU A 335 -0.21 -2.23 16.15
CA LEU A 335 -1.61 -1.97 15.80
C LEU A 335 -2.54 -3.12 16.25
N ILE A 336 -2.23 -4.34 15.84
CA ILE A 336 -3.03 -5.51 16.23
C ILE A 336 -2.91 -5.80 17.72
N LYS A 337 -1.73 -5.59 18.31
CA LYS A 337 -1.50 -5.78 19.74
C LYS A 337 -2.41 -4.87 20.59
N HIS A 338 -2.56 -3.59 20.25
CA HIS A 338 -3.46 -2.66 20.92
C HIS A 338 -4.91 -3.14 20.90
N VAL A 339 -5.39 -3.60 19.74
CA VAL A 339 -6.75 -4.14 19.63
C VAL A 339 -6.90 -5.43 20.45
N VAL A 340 -5.88 -6.31 20.43
CA VAL A 340 -5.88 -7.56 21.21
C VAL A 340 -5.90 -7.27 22.71
N GLU A 341 -5.13 -6.30 23.20
CA GLU A 341 -5.12 -5.89 24.61
C GLU A 341 -6.51 -5.40 25.02
N THR A 342 -7.11 -4.48 24.25
CA THR A 342 -8.48 -3.97 24.51
C THR A 342 -9.52 -5.09 24.50
N LEU A 343 -9.44 -6.02 23.55
CA LEU A 343 -10.34 -7.17 23.49
C LEU A 343 -10.16 -8.13 24.67
N THR A 344 -8.93 -8.34 25.13
CA THR A 344 -8.64 -9.23 26.26
C THR A 344 -9.14 -8.64 27.58
N GLU A 345 -9.07 -7.32 27.74
CA GLU A 345 -9.64 -6.61 28.89
C GLU A 345 -11.18 -6.72 28.92
N GLU A 346 -11.84 -6.51 27.74
CA GLU A 346 -13.31 -6.61 27.65
C GLU A 346 -13.80 -8.07 27.73
N PHE A 347 -13.04 -9.02 27.16
CA PHE A 347 -13.39 -10.44 27.07
C PHE A 347 -12.26 -11.36 27.57
N PRO A 348 -12.10 -11.58 28.87
CA PRO A 348 -11.00 -12.37 29.44
C PRO A 348 -10.98 -13.85 29.03
N ARG A 349 -12.04 -14.34 28.38
CA ARG A 349 -12.12 -15.71 27.85
C ARG A 349 -11.50 -15.87 26.47
N LEU A 350 -11.21 -14.81 25.77
CA LEU A 350 -10.55 -14.86 24.48
C LEU A 350 -9.13 -15.41 24.64
N ARG A 351 -8.78 -16.41 23.83
CA ARG A 351 -7.48 -17.09 23.85
C ARG A 351 -6.86 -17.19 22.48
N THR A 352 -7.67 -17.06 21.44
CA THR A 352 -7.26 -17.21 20.04
C THR A 352 -7.53 -15.90 19.29
N PHE A 353 -6.51 -15.40 18.65
CA PHE A 353 -6.57 -14.16 17.84
C PHE A 353 -6.10 -14.51 16.44
N ALA A 354 -7.01 -14.54 15.49
CA ALA A 354 -6.71 -14.89 14.12
C ALA A 354 -7.39 -13.95 13.14
N THR A 355 -6.91 -13.91 11.91
CA THR A 355 -7.59 -13.18 10.84
C THR A 355 -8.40 -14.14 9.96
N LEU A 356 -9.27 -13.57 9.15
CA LEU A 356 -9.81 -14.19 7.96
C LEU A 356 -9.57 -13.21 6.80
N SER A 357 -8.49 -13.42 6.07
CA SER A 357 -7.93 -12.42 5.16
C SER A 357 -8.02 -12.87 3.69
N PRO A 358 -8.25 -11.91 2.74
CA PRO A 358 -8.13 -12.18 1.31
C PRO A 358 -6.68 -12.38 0.90
N ILE A 359 -6.47 -12.94 -0.31
CA ILE A 359 -5.14 -13.12 -0.94
C ILE A 359 -5.14 -12.36 -2.28
N PRO A 360 -5.06 -11.01 -2.27
CA PRO A 360 -5.39 -10.19 -3.43
C PRO A 360 -4.43 -10.35 -4.62
N GLY A 361 -3.18 -10.73 -4.37
CA GLY A 361 -2.15 -10.91 -5.41
C GLY A 361 -2.09 -12.29 -6.03
N PHE A 362 -2.75 -13.29 -5.45
CA PHE A 362 -2.51 -14.69 -5.77
C PHE A 362 -2.91 -15.08 -7.20
N ARG A 363 -4.08 -14.68 -7.68
CA ARG A 363 -4.51 -15.01 -9.05
C ARG A 363 -3.55 -14.45 -10.10
N GLY A 364 -3.09 -13.20 -9.91
CA GLY A 364 -2.13 -12.57 -10.81
C GLY A 364 -0.74 -13.20 -10.75
N TRP A 365 -0.33 -13.70 -9.58
CA TRP A 365 0.91 -14.45 -9.41
C TRP A 365 0.80 -15.83 -10.09
N LEU A 366 -0.27 -16.59 -9.84
CA LEU A 366 -0.48 -17.92 -10.41
C LEU A 366 -0.49 -17.89 -11.94
N ALA A 367 -1.12 -16.87 -12.54
CA ALA A 367 -1.12 -16.71 -14.00
C ALA A 367 0.31 -16.64 -14.63
N LYS A 368 1.30 -16.18 -13.86
CA LYS A 368 2.70 -16.08 -14.30
C LYS A 368 3.55 -17.27 -13.90
N HIS A 369 3.16 -17.99 -12.85
CA HIS A 369 3.97 -19.03 -12.23
C HIS A 369 3.38 -20.44 -12.35
N ALA A 370 2.21 -20.61 -13.00
CA ALA A 370 1.58 -21.92 -13.17
C ALA A 370 2.50 -22.91 -13.90
N ALA A 371 3.22 -22.50 -14.94
CA ALA A 371 4.13 -23.40 -15.67
C ALA A 371 5.29 -23.89 -14.78
N PRO A 372 6.09 -23.03 -14.13
CA PRO A 372 7.11 -23.49 -13.17
C PRO A 372 6.59 -24.36 -12.04
N MET A 373 5.35 -24.11 -11.56
CA MET A 373 4.75 -24.93 -10.53
C MET A 373 4.37 -26.33 -11.04
N LEU A 374 3.91 -26.46 -12.29
CA LEU A 374 3.65 -27.75 -12.92
C LEU A 374 4.93 -28.57 -13.16
N GLU A 375 6.04 -27.89 -13.47
CA GLU A 375 7.33 -28.54 -13.66
C GLU A 375 7.90 -29.20 -12.39
N ARG A 376 7.49 -28.72 -11.21
CA ARG A 376 7.90 -29.27 -9.91
C ARG A 376 7.18 -30.55 -9.55
N LEU A 377 6.07 -30.89 -10.23
CA LEU A 377 5.31 -32.10 -9.97
C LEU A 377 6.09 -33.33 -10.44
N ASP A 378 6.04 -34.40 -9.65
CA ASP A 378 6.47 -35.73 -10.11
C ASP A 378 5.56 -36.24 -11.24
N ASP A 379 6.02 -37.29 -11.95
CA ASP A 379 5.32 -37.82 -13.12
C ASP A 379 3.91 -38.34 -12.77
N LYS A 380 3.74 -38.96 -11.58
CA LYS A 380 2.46 -39.49 -11.14
C LYS A 380 1.44 -38.37 -10.94
N ARG A 381 1.81 -37.34 -10.19
CA ARG A 381 0.93 -36.19 -9.91
C ARG A 381 0.65 -35.38 -11.17
N ARG A 382 1.66 -35.28 -12.05
CA ARG A 382 1.48 -34.60 -13.35
C ARG A 382 0.47 -35.35 -14.22
N ALA A 383 0.53 -36.66 -14.29
CA ALA A 383 -0.45 -37.49 -15.01
C ALA A 383 -1.85 -37.42 -14.38
N GLU A 384 -1.96 -37.46 -13.02
CA GLU A 384 -3.25 -37.28 -12.32
C GLU A 384 -3.88 -35.93 -12.63
N LEU A 385 -3.09 -34.84 -12.59
CA LEU A 385 -3.55 -33.50 -12.94
C LEU A 385 -3.93 -33.42 -14.43
N GLY A 386 -3.13 -34.01 -15.32
CA GLY A 386 -3.41 -34.07 -16.76
C GLY A 386 -4.76 -34.70 -17.07
N ARG A 387 -5.05 -35.84 -16.45
CA ARG A 387 -6.38 -36.50 -16.55
C ARG A 387 -7.51 -35.60 -16.02
N ALA A 388 -7.28 -34.89 -14.90
CA ALA A 388 -8.29 -34.02 -14.32
C ALA A 388 -8.59 -32.78 -15.18
N VAL A 389 -7.60 -32.24 -15.91
CA VAL A 389 -7.80 -31.09 -16.81
C VAL A 389 -8.07 -31.52 -18.27
N GLY A 390 -8.06 -32.84 -18.57
CA GLY A 390 -8.33 -33.38 -19.91
C GLY A 390 -7.19 -33.24 -20.92
N PHE A 391 -5.96 -33.00 -20.47
CA PHE A 391 -4.77 -32.83 -21.32
C PHE A 391 -3.52 -33.42 -20.70
N GLU A 392 -2.84 -34.29 -21.43
CA GLU A 392 -1.57 -34.92 -21.01
C GLU A 392 -0.46 -34.60 -22.03
N PRO A 393 0.65 -33.96 -21.61
CA PRO A 393 0.91 -33.39 -20.29
C PRO A 393 0.09 -32.11 -20.02
N PRO A 394 -0.26 -31.81 -18.73
CA PRO A 394 -1.00 -30.61 -18.38
C PRO A 394 -0.15 -29.36 -18.64
N GLN A 395 -0.75 -28.33 -19.21
CA GLN A 395 -0.14 -27.04 -19.42
C GLN A 395 -0.79 -25.98 -18.50
N ALA A 396 -0.09 -24.88 -18.25
CA ALA A 396 -0.58 -23.78 -17.44
C ALA A 396 -1.97 -23.27 -17.87
N ALA A 397 -2.21 -23.16 -19.19
CA ALA A 397 -3.48 -22.72 -19.72
C ALA A 397 -4.65 -23.64 -19.32
N HIS A 398 -4.45 -24.96 -19.36
CA HIS A 398 -5.47 -25.96 -18.99
C HIS A 398 -5.80 -25.88 -17.49
N LEU A 399 -4.77 -25.74 -16.64
CA LEU A 399 -4.96 -25.53 -15.20
C LEU A 399 -5.78 -24.25 -14.94
N LEU A 400 -5.41 -23.13 -15.56
CA LEU A 400 -6.09 -21.84 -15.35
C LEU A 400 -7.54 -21.90 -15.85
N THR A 401 -7.82 -22.61 -16.97
CA THR A 401 -9.18 -22.82 -17.48
C THR A 401 -10.01 -23.67 -16.49
N ALA A 402 -9.43 -24.75 -15.94
CA ALA A 402 -10.10 -25.56 -14.92
C ALA A 402 -10.44 -24.80 -13.63
N LEU A 403 -9.73 -23.69 -13.38
CA LEU A 403 -9.93 -22.80 -12.23
C LEU A 403 -10.94 -21.66 -12.50
N GLU A 404 -11.61 -21.60 -13.64
CA GLU A 404 -12.64 -20.59 -13.88
C GLU A 404 -13.89 -20.79 -13.01
N LYS A 405 -14.18 -22.05 -12.63
CA LYS A 405 -15.25 -22.41 -11.70
C LYS A 405 -14.69 -23.18 -10.50
N PRO A 406 -13.90 -22.54 -9.65
CA PRO A 406 -13.13 -23.24 -8.62
C PRO A 406 -14.04 -23.89 -7.58
N LEU A 407 -15.20 -23.29 -7.27
CA LEU A 407 -16.11 -23.82 -6.23
C LEU A 407 -16.81 -25.14 -6.63
N ASP A 408 -16.83 -25.47 -7.93
CA ASP A 408 -17.38 -26.73 -8.43
C ASP A 408 -16.41 -27.91 -8.28
N LEU A 409 -15.15 -27.64 -7.89
CA LEU A 409 -14.12 -28.68 -7.73
C LEU A 409 -14.32 -29.51 -6.45
N ASP A 410 -14.37 -30.82 -6.62
CA ASP A 410 -14.43 -31.77 -5.52
C ASP A 410 -13.23 -31.63 -4.55
N ALA A 411 -13.45 -32.01 -3.30
CA ALA A 411 -12.40 -31.94 -2.27
C ALA A 411 -11.16 -32.78 -2.60
N ARG A 412 -11.31 -33.84 -3.38
CA ARG A 412 -10.22 -34.76 -3.80
C ARG A 412 -9.67 -34.42 -5.18
N SER A 413 -10.17 -33.35 -5.83
CA SER A 413 -9.70 -32.94 -7.15
C SER A 413 -8.21 -32.60 -7.14
N PRO A 414 -7.38 -33.18 -8.03
CA PRO A 414 -5.98 -32.81 -8.21
C PRO A 414 -5.80 -31.31 -8.53
N VAL A 415 -6.77 -30.69 -9.23
CA VAL A 415 -6.76 -29.26 -9.54
C VAL A 415 -6.92 -28.42 -8.26
N ARG A 416 -7.84 -28.83 -7.36
CA ARG A 416 -8.01 -28.18 -6.06
C ARG A 416 -6.77 -28.31 -5.19
N GLN A 417 -6.18 -29.51 -5.13
CA GLN A 417 -4.95 -29.75 -4.38
C GLN A 417 -3.80 -28.87 -4.91
N MET A 418 -3.62 -28.84 -6.24
CA MET A 418 -2.60 -27.99 -6.88
C MET A 418 -2.80 -26.51 -6.56
N LEU A 419 -4.05 -26.01 -6.55
CA LEU A 419 -4.33 -24.62 -6.20
C LEU A 419 -3.95 -24.30 -4.76
N LEU A 420 -4.24 -25.19 -3.82
CA LEU A 420 -3.87 -25.04 -2.40
C LEU A 420 -2.35 -25.03 -2.21
N GLU A 421 -1.62 -25.90 -2.91
CA GLU A 421 -0.16 -25.95 -2.88
C GLU A 421 0.47 -24.68 -3.46
N CYS A 422 -0.06 -24.20 -4.60
CA CYS A 422 0.37 -22.93 -5.17
C CYS A 422 0.11 -21.76 -4.21
N ALA A 423 -1.03 -21.73 -3.54
CA ALA A 423 -1.36 -20.67 -2.57
C ALA A 423 -0.46 -20.73 -1.33
N ALA A 424 -0.20 -21.94 -0.81
CA ALA A 424 0.73 -22.15 0.30
C ALA A 424 2.15 -21.70 -0.08
N HIS A 425 2.61 -22.07 -1.27
CA HIS A 425 3.91 -21.64 -1.79
C HIS A 425 3.98 -20.10 -1.91
N TYR A 426 2.97 -19.47 -2.52
CA TYR A 426 2.88 -18.03 -2.67
C TYR A 426 2.97 -17.28 -1.34
N LEU A 427 2.28 -17.76 -0.31
CA LEU A 427 2.24 -17.10 1.00
C LEU A 427 3.46 -17.39 1.87
N ALA A 428 4.03 -18.59 1.76
CA ALA A 428 5.06 -19.06 2.70
C ALA A 428 6.48 -19.11 2.10
N ARG A 429 6.64 -19.01 0.77
CA ARG A 429 7.95 -19.16 0.09
C ARG A 429 8.30 -18.01 -0.84
N GLU A 430 7.31 -17.27 -1.37
CA GLU A 430 7.57 -16.14 -2.28
C GLU A 430 7.95 -14.89 -1.50
N LEU A 431 9.21 -14.51 -1.61
CA LEU A 431 9.78 -13.32 -0.98
C LEU A 431 10.41 -12.41 -2.04
N ALA A 432 10.20 -11.12 -1.90
CA ALA A 432 10.92 -10.06 -2.63
C ALA A 432 11.70 -9.23 -1.61
N GLU A 433 13.02 -9.16 -1.77
CA GLU A 433 13.92 -8.43 -0.86
C GLU A 433 13.72 -8.87 0.63
N GLY A 434 13.54 -10.18 0.85
CA GLY A 434 13.34 -10.76 2.18
C GLY A 434 11.94 -10.53 2.79
N LYS A 435 10.99 -9.93 2.04
CA LYS A 435 9.63 -9.65 2.50
C LYS A 435 8.61 -10.45 1.68
N PRO A 436 7.48 -10.91 2.27
CA PRO A 436 6.41 -11.57 1.54
C PRO A 436 5.93 -10.75 0.34
N VAL A 437 5.72 -11.39 -0.80
CA VAL A 437 5.24 -10.73 -2.03
C VAL A 437 3.80 -10.24 -1.85
N ASP A 438 2.95 -11.06 -1.22
CA ASP A 438 1.56 -10.67 -0.92
C ASP A 438 1.52 -9.53 0.10
N PRO A 439 0.81 -8.42 -0.18
CA PRO A 439 0.78 -7.26 0.70
C PRO A 439 0.07 -7.53 2.03
N VAL A 440 -0.95 -8.41 2.05
CA VAL A 440 -1.69 -8.79 3.25
C VAL A 440 -0.83 -9.71 4.13
N ALA A 441 -0.16 -10.69 3.52
CA ALA A 441 0.83 -11.53 4.20
C ALA A 441 1.96 -10.69 4.81
N ARG A 442 2.49 -9.71 4.05
CA ARG A 442 3.53 -8.80 4.53
C ARG A 442 3.11 -8.04 5.79
N PHE A 443 1.88 -7.55 5.81
CA PHE A 443 1.32 -6.84 6.97
C PHE A 443 1.20 -7.76 8.17
N HIS A 444 0.52 -8.91 8.06
CA HIS A 444 0.26 -9.79 9.21
C HIS A 444 1.53 -10.46 9.73
N LEU A 445 2.39 -10.95 8.84
CA LEU A 445 3.65 -11.59 9.21
C LEU A 445 4.64 -10.58 9.81
N GLY A 446 4.67 -9.35 9.29
CA GLY A 446 5.43 -8.24 9.88
C GLY A 446 4.98 -7.92 11.31
N ASN A 447 3.68 -8.06 11.61
CA ASN A 447 3.11 -7.94 12.95
C ASN A 447 3.24 -9.21 13.81
N GLY A 448 4.02 -10.21 13.38
CA GLY A 448 4.35 -11.41 14.16
C GLY A 448 3.34 -12.54 14.12
N ALA A 449 2.38 -12.51 13.20
CA ALA A 449 1.51 -13.67 12.96
C ALA A 449 2.26 -14.79 12.23
N ARG A 450 1.63 -15.96 12.15
CA ARG A 450 2.02 -17.05 11.24
C ARG A 450 0.91 -17.34 10.24
N VAL A 451 1.24 -17.91 9.08
CA VAL A 451 0.26 -18.47 8.15
C VAL A 451 -0.29 -19.73 8.79
N GLU A 452 -1.58 -19.72 9.15
CA GLU A 452 -2.19 -20.80 9.92
C GLU A 452 -2.90 -21.80 9.04
N ARG A 453 -3.80 -21.34 8.15
CA ARG A 453 -4.66 -22.22 7.36
C ARG A 453 -5.15 -21.52 6.10
N LEU A 454 -5.22 -22.26 4.99
CA LEU A 454 -5.94 -21.89 3.78
C LEU A 454 -7.39 -22.38 3.85
N ASN A 455 -8.31 -21.52 3.46
CA ASN A 455 -9.74 -21.81 3.50
C ASN A 455 -10.31 -21.84 2.08
N TRP A 456 -10.74 -23.03 1.65
CA TRP A 456 -11.41 -23.23 0.38
C TRP A 456 -12.81 -22.62 0.39
N GLY A 457 -13.16 -21.82 -0.65
CA GLY A 457 -14.45 -21.13 -0.69
C GLY A 457 -14.66 -20.17 0.47
N GLY A 458 -13.57 -19.67 1.07
CA GLY A 458 -13.61 -18.72 2.18
C GLY A 458 -14.31 -17.42 1.84
N ASP A 459 -14.14 -16.93 0.58
CA ASP A 459 -14.89 -15.82 0.01
C ASP A 459 -15.46 -16.21 -1.37
N PRO A 460 -16.72 -16.67 -1.44
CA PRO A 460 -17.35 -17.06 -2.70
C PRO A 460 -17.81 -15.86 -3.54
N SER A 461 -17.61 -14.62 -3.09
CA SER A 461 -18.01 -13.43 -3.82
C SER A 461 -17.23 -13.27 -5.15
N THR A 462 -17.78 -12.49 -6.07
CA THR A 462 -17.09 -12.14 -7.31
C THR A 462 -15.71 -11.53 -7.06
N LYS A 463 -15.53 -10.76 -5.97
CA LYS A 463 -14.27 -10.16 -5.56
C LYS A 463 -13.29 -11.24 -5.12
N GLY A 464 -13.69 -12.16 -4.23
CA GLY A 464 -12.85 -13.26 -3.76
C GLY A 464 -12.43 -14.20 -4.89
N LEU A 465 -13.36 -14.56 -5.80
CA LEU A 465 -13.05 -15.36 -6.98
C LEU A 465 -12.04 -14.69 -7.92
N LYS A 466 -12.14 -13.38 -8.13
CA LYS A 466 -11.20 -12.62 -8.94
C LYS A 466 -9.82 -12.46 -8.30
N GLN A 467 -9.73 -12.40 -6.99
CA GLN A 467 -8.48 -12.20 -6.27
C GLN A 467 -7.70 -13.52 -6.09
N SER A 468 -8.39 -14.59 -5.70
CA SER A 468 -7.76 -15.81 -5.21
C SER A 468 -8.57 -17.08 -5.45
N TYR A 469 -9.44 -17.11 -6.47
CA TYR A 469 -10.31 -18.25 -6.74
C TYR A 469 -11.20 -18.64 -5.53
N GLY A 470 -11.58 -17.65 -4.72
CA GLY A 470 -12.38 -17.86 -3.52
C GLY A 470 -11.61 -18.33 -2.29
N LEU A 471 -10.28 -18.45 -2.38
CA LEU A 471 -9.45 -18.80 -1.21
C LEU A 471 -9.33 -17.60 -0.25
N MET A 472 -9.37 -17.90 1.04
CA MET A 472 -8.94 -17.00 2.10
C MET A 472 -7.89 -17.65 2.97
N VAL A 473 -7.17 -16.85 3.76
CA VAL A 473 -6.13 -17.32 4.67
C VAL A 473 -6.40 -16.85 6.10
N ASN A 474 -6.16 -17.71 7.08
CA ASN A 474 -6.07 -17.31 8.48
C ASN A 474 -4.60 -17.04 8.83
N TYR A 475 -4.32 -15.86 9.39
CA TYR A 475 -3.08 -15.55 10.09
C TYR A 475 -3.35 -15.63 11.60
N LEU A 476 -2.54 -16.41 12.33
CA LEU A 476 -2.69 -16.60 13.76
C LEU A 476 -1.67 -15.78 14.53
N TYR A 477 -2.15 -14.96 15.47
CA TYR A 477 -1.35 -14.23 16.43
C TYR A 477 -1.19 -15.04 17.71
N ASP A 478 -0.09 -15.81 17.81
CA ASP A 478 0.32 -16.45 19.06
C ASP A 478 1.08 -15.44 19.90
N LEU A 479 0.40 -14.85 20.89
CA LEU A 479 0.95 -13.74 21.69
C LEU A 479 2.27 -14.10 22.40
N LYS A 480 2.53 -15.40 22.66
CA LYS A 480 3.78 -15.89 23.26
C LYS A 480 4.91 -16.03 22.25
N ARG A 481 4.62 -15.99 20.95
CA ARG A 481 5.58 -16.27 19.87
C ARG A 481 5.73 -15.12 18.87
N ILE A 482 5.11 -13.99 19.09
CA ILE A 482 5.18 -12.82 18.19
C ILE A 482 6.63 -12.48 17.84
N ASP A 483 7.49 -12.29 18.85
CA ASP A 483 8.89 -11.90 18.64
C ASP A 483 9.69 -13.00 17.94
N LYS A 484 9.40 -14.28 18.25
CA LYS A 484 10.00 -15.42 17.55
C LYS A 484 9.62 -15.42 16.07
N HIS A 485 8.34 -15.20 15.74
CA HIS A 485 7.88 -15.17 14.36
C HIS A 485 8.48 -13.99 13.59
N ARG A 486 8.61 -12.83 14.21
CA ARG A 486 9.27 -11.66 13.63
C ARG A 486 10.76 -11.92 13.36
N SER A 487 11.45 -12.54 14.32
CA SER A 487 12.85 -12.95 14.15
C SER A 487 13.03 -13.95 12.99
N MET A 488 12.12 -14.93 12.86
CA MET A 488 12.13 -15.86 11.72
C MET A 488 11.95 -15.12 10.39
N LEU A 489 10.99 -14.20 10.31
CA LEU A 489 10.75 -13.41 9.09
C LEU A 489 11.95 -12.54 8.74
N ALA A 490 12.60 -11.90 9.71
CA ALA A 490 13.81 -11.12 9.51
C ALA A 490 14.98 -11.95 8.95
N GLN A 491 14.98 -13.27 9.20
CA GLN A 491 15.92 -14.23 8.62
C GLN A 491 15.46 -14.80 7.26
N GLY A 492 14.41 -14.23 6.65
CA GLY A 492 13.86 -14.68 5.38
C GLY A 492 13.04 -15.98 5.49
N LYS A 493 12.63 -16.39 6.70
CA LYS A 493 11.82 -17.57 6.92
C LYS A 493 10.41 -17.19 7.37
N VAL A 494 9.41 -17.49 6.54
CA VAL A 494 8.00 -17.24 6.87
C VAL A 494 7.52 -18.21 7.95
N PRO A 495 6.97 -17.72 9.07
CA PRO A 495 6.33 -18.56 10.08
C PRO A 495 5.03 -19.17 9.50
N ALA A 496 4.91 -20.49 9.54
CA ALA A 496 3.75 -21.24 9.04
C ALA A 496 3.36 -22.38 9.98
N SER A 497 2.12 -22.86 9.87
CA SER A 497 1.65 -24.07 10.52
C SER A 497 2.19 -25.32 9.83
N GLY A 498 2.08 -26.48 10.49
CA GLY A 498 2.44 -27.78 9.91
C GLY A 498 1.64 -28.10 8.64
N ASP A 499 0.37 -27.71 8.60
CA ASP A 499 -0.50 -27.94 7.43
C ASP A 499 -0.02 -27.14 6.21
N ILE A 500 0.34 -25.86 6.41
CA ILE A 500 0.91 -25.02 5.35
C ILE A 500 2.28 -25.54 4.90
N ASP A 501 3.14 -25.93 5.85
CA ASP A 501 4.44 -26.53 5.50
C ASP A 501 4.30 -27.84 4.73
N SER A 502 3.27 -28.64 5.01
CA SER A 502 2.97 -29.88 4.28
C SER A 502 2.53 -29.58 2.84
N LEU A 503 1.66 -28.59 2.63
CA LEU A 503 1.26 -28.13 1.29
C LEU A 503 2.45 -27.58 0.48
N CYS A 504 3.45 -27.01 1.13
CA CYS A 504 4.65 -26.51 0.43
C CYS A 504 5.64 -27.60 0.04
N LYS A 505 5.50 -28.83 0.55
CA LYS A 505 6.38 -29.99 0.26
C LYS A 505 5.83 -30.89 -0.83
N GLY A 506 4.54 -30.83 -1.08
CA GLY A 506 3.85 -31.54 -2.15
C GLY A 506 4.04 -30.89 -3.49
#